data_5465c0408a9298a5967d28cfe71c4f28
#
_entry.id   5465c0408a9298a5967d28cfe71c4f28
#
_cell.length_a   1.000
_cell.length_b   1.000
_cell.length_c   1.000
_cell.angle_alpha   90.00
_cell.angle_beta   90.00
_cell.angle_gamma   90.00
#
_symmetry.space_group_name_H-M   'P 1'
#
loop_
_entity.id
_entity.type
_entity.pdbx_description
1 polymer ?
#
loop_
_entity_poly.entity_id
_entity_poly.type
_entity_poly.pdbx_seq_one_letter_code
_entity_poly.pdbx_strand_id
1 'polypeptide(L)'
;VCEASVQVYRHFAADPEVARRRYAVVRQVPSLRDREIVTVFRYERLFDDYLRRSVPGLDPVDAVAFAAAVTAVHNHVLRRLLRGSKRVPAAVLETAYDELLRRFGVHPEPEPPAADDIVVATFPRRMPPAEVARRLGSLR
;
A
#
# COMPACT_ATOMS: atom_id res chain seq x y z
N VAL A 1 -0.90 -5.50 -8.85
CA VAL A 1 -1.82 -5.93 -7.77
C VAL A 1 -2.63 -4.74 -7.27
N CYS A 2 -2.02 -3.67 -6.76
CA CYS A 2 -2.71 -2.49 -6.22
C CYS A 2 -3.65 -1.85 -7.25
N GLU A 3 -3.20 -1.63 -8.48
CA GLU A 3 -4.01 -1.06 -9.55
C GLU A 3 -5.26 -1.91 -9.86
N ALA A 4 -5.10 -3.22 -10.01
CA ALA A 4 -6.22 -4.14 -10.21
C ALA A 4 -7.23 -4.04 -9.06
N SER A 5 -6.76 -3.94 -7.83
CA SER A 5 -7.60 -3.78 -6.64
C SER A 5 -8.36 -2.44 -6.64
N VAL A 6 -7.73 -1.35 -7.10
CA VAL A 6 -8.40 -0.05 -7.29
C VAL A 6 -9.51 -0.13 -8.32
N GLN A 7 -9.31 -0.86 -9.43
CA GLN A 7 -10.36 -1.05 -10.45
C GLN A 7 -11.58 -1.79 -9.88
N VAL A 8 -11.34 -2.83 -9.08
CA VAL A 8 -12.44 -3.53 -8.38
C VAL A 8 -13.19 -2.58 -7.45
N TYR A 9 -12.47 -1.76 -6.68
CA TYR A 9 -13.07 -0.76 -5.81
C TYR A 9 -13.92 0.25 -6.59
N ARG A 10 -13.41 0.77 -7.71
CA ARG A 10 -14.14 1.72 -8.59
C ARG A 10 -15.44 1.12 -9.09
N HIS A 11 -15.48 -0.18 -9.39
CA HIS A 11 -16.70 -0.87 -9.77
C HIS A 11 -17.77 -0.80 -8.66
N PHE A 12 -17.41 -1.05 -7.40
CA PHE A 12 -18.33 -0.90 -6.28
C PHE A 12 -18.74 0.56 -6.02
N ALA A 13 -17.82 1.49 -6.21
CA ALA A 13 -18.04 2.91 -6.01
C ALA A 13 -18.87 3.58 -7.12
N ALA A 14 -19.03 2.94 -8.28
CA ALA A 14 -19.85 3.42 -9.38
C ALA A 14 -21.34 3.47 -8.99
N ASP A 15 -21.84 2.44 -8.28
CA ASP A 15 -23.20 2.39 -7.73
C ASP A 15 -23.17 2.00 -6.25
N PRO A 16 -22.94 2.96 -5.35
CA PRO A 16 -22.83 2.69 -3.91
C PRO A 16 -24.12 2.16 -3.29
N GLU A 17 -25.28 2.48 -3.84
CA GLU A 17 -26.55 2.01 -3.29
C GLU A 17 -26.74 0.52 -3.56
N VAL A 18 -26.51 0.08 -4.77
CA VAL A 18 -26.53 -1.36 -5.13
C VAL A 18 -25.49 -2.11 -4.31
N ALA A 19 -24.28 -1.57 -4.20
CA ALA A 19 -23.21 -2.18 -3.40
C ALA A 19 -23.63 -2.34 -1.91
N ARG A 20 -24.25 -1.34 -1.32
CA ARG A 20 -24.76 -1.37 0.07
C ARG A 20 -25.87 -2.40 0.26
N ARG A 21 -26.83 -2.46 -0.68
CA ARG A 21 -27.91 -3.45 -0.63
C ARG A 21 -27.36 -4.89 -0.71
N ARG A 22 -26.42 -5.14 -1.61
CA ARG A 22 -25.73 -6.44 -1.70
C ARG A 22 -25.00 -6.77 -0.40
N TYR A 23 -24.28 -5.83 0.17
CA TYR A 23 -23.58 -6.02 1.44
C TYR A 23 -24.53 -6.33 2.60
N ALA A 24 -25.68 -5.66 2.66
CA ALA A 24 -26.72 -5.94 3.67
C ALA A 24 -27.22 -7.38 3.58
N VAL A 25 -27.47 -7.89 2.36
CA VAL A 25 -27.88 -9.29 2.13
C VAL A 25 -26.77 -10.25 2.55
N VAL A 26 -25.52 -10.01 2.16
CA VAL A 26 -24.38 -10.85 2.57
C VAL A 26 -24.26 -10.94 4.09
N ARG A 27 -24.50 -9.85 4.80
CA ARG A 27 -24.44 -9.84 6.26
C ARG A 27 -25.57 -10.63 6.94
N GLN A 28 -26.74 -10.69 6.32
CA GLN A 28 -27.90 -11.37 6.87
C GLN A 28 -27.91 -12.87 6.61
N VAL A 29 -27.24 -13.34 5.55
CA VAL A 29 -27.22 -14.73 5.13
C VAL A 29 -25.89 -15.38 5.53
N PRO A 30 -25.88 -16.33 6.49
CA PRO A 30 -24.64 -16.95 6.99
C PRO A 30 -23.77 -17.55 5.89
N SER A 31 -24.36 -18.31 4.96
CA SER A 31 -23.61 -18.95 3.86
C SER A 31 -22.95 -17.95 2.90
N LEU A 32 -23.53 -16.77 2.70
CA LEU A 32 -22.93 -15.72 1.90
C LEU A 32 -21.76 -15.04 2.64
N ARG A 33 -21.87 -14.90 3.95
CA ARG A 33 -20.80 -14.38 4.81
C ARG A 33 -19.60 -15.32 4.83
N ASP A 34 -19.85 -16.63 4.97
CA ASP A 34 -18.78 -17.64 4.92
C ASP A 34 -18.09 -17.63 3.54
N ARG A 35 -18.87 -17.47 2.49
CA ARG A 35 -18.33 -17.34 1.12
C ARG A 35 -17.52 -16.06 0.92
N GLU A 36 -17.90 -14.94 1.56
CA GLU A 36 -17.11 -13.71 1.56
C GLU A 36 -15.72 -13.96 2.16
N ILE A 37 -15.65 -14.61 3.33
CA ILE A 37 -14.40 -14.95 4.01
C ILE A 37 -13.51 -15.81 3.09
N VAL A 38 -14.05 -16.88 2.53
CA VAL A 38 -13.31 -17.74 1.59
C VAL A 38 -12.82 -16.97 0.38
N THR A 39 -13.60 -16.01 -0.11
CA THR A 39 -13.23 -15.19 -1.27
C THR A 39 -12.05 -14.28 -0.95
N VAL A 40 -11.97 -13.71 0.25
CA VAL A 40 -10.83 -12.92 0.71
C VAL A 40 -9.54 -13.74 0.63
N PHE A 41 -9.51 -14.94 1.19
CA PHE A 41 -8.35 -15.84 1.12
C PHE A 41 -7.98 -16.24 -0.31
N ARG A 42 -8.96 -16.37 -1.21
CA ARG A 42 -8.68 -16.63 -2.63
C ARG A 42 -7.97 -15.47 -3.31
N TYR A 43 -8.33 -14.24 -2.99
CA TYR A 43 -7.63 -13.06 -3.49
C TYR A 43 -6.21 -12.94 -2.94
N GLU A 44 -6.01 -13.16 -1.65
CA GLU A 44 -4.68 -13.18 -1.04
C GLU A 44 -3.78 -14.19 -1.73
N ARG A 45 -4.28 -15.41 -1.94
CA ARG A 45 -3.54 -16.46 -2.64
C ARG A 45 -3.25 -16.10 -4.11
N LEU A 46 -4.23 -15.54 -4.82
CA LEU A 46 -4.04 -15.10 -6.19
C LEU A 46 -2.96 -14.02 -6.31
N PHE A 47 -2.94 -13.07 -5.38
CA PHE A 47 -1.95 -12.00 -5.36
C PHE A 47 -0.56 -12.54 -4.99
N ASP A 48 -0.44 -13.42 -4.01
CA ASP A 48 0.82 -14.09 -3.65
C ASP A 48 1.37 -14.88 -4.86
N ASP A 49 0.57 -15.72 -5.48
CA ASP A 49 0.96 -16.50 -6.67
C ASP A 49 1.39 -15.60 -7.84
N TYR A 50 0.72 -14.47 -8.03
CA TYR A 50 1.08 -13.50 -9.06
C TYR A 50 2.42 -12.82 -8.76
N LEU A 51 2.62 -12.35 -7.53
CA LEU A 51 3.84 -11.66 -7.10
C LEU A 51 5.06 -12.55 -7.26
N ARG A 52 4.99 -13.80 -6.79
CA ARG A 52 6.09 -14.78 -6.91
C ARG A 52 6.47 -15.07 -8.36
N ARG A 53 5.50 -15.07 -9.28
CA ARG A 53 5.78 -15.28 -10.71
C ARG A 53 6.31 -14.04 -11.41
N SER A 54 5.90 -12.86 -10.96
CA SER A 54 6.16 -11.60 -11.67
C SER A 54 7.38 -10.84 -11.15
N VAL A 55 7.81 -11.14 -9.92
CA VAL A 55 8.94 -10.44 -9.28
C VAL A 55 10.04 -11.45 -8.95
N PRO A 56 11.05 -11.61 -9.83
CA PRO A 56 12.17 -12.52 -9.57
C PRO A 56 12.90 -12.16 -8.27
N GLY A 57 13.17 -13.15 -7.44
CA GLY A 57 13.91 -12.96 -6.17
C GLY A 57 13.09 -12.38 -5.02
N LEU A 58 11.79 -12.14 -5.18
CA LEU A 58 10.94 -11.74 -4.08
C LEU A 58 10.88 -12.84 -3.01
N ASP A 59 11.16 -12.46 -1.76
CA ASP A 59 11.05 -13.38 -0.64
C ASP A 59 9.59 -13.88 -0.49
N PRO A 60 9.37 -15.19 -0.30
CA PRO A 60 8.04 -15.75 -0.15
C PRO A 60 7.23 -15.17 1.00
N VAL A 61 7.86 -14.78 2.11
CA VAL A 61 7.18 -14.17 3.26
C VAL A 61 6.73 -12.75 2.91
N ASP A 62 7.57 -11.99 2.20
CA ASP A 62 7.22 -10.65 1.73
C ASP A 62 6.06 -10.69 0.73
N ALA A 63 6.05 -11.68 -0.18
CA ALA A 63 4.95 -11.87 -1.12
C ALA A 63 3.61 -12.11 -0.41
N VAL A 64 3.58 -13.04 0.55
CA VAL A 64 2.39 -13.34 1.37
C VAL A 64 1.97 -12.12 2.19
N ALA A 65 2.92 -11.47 2.87
CA ALA A 65 2.64 -10.30 3.71
C ALA A 65 2.06 -9.13 2.89
N PHE A 66 2.64 -8.87 1.72
CA PHE A 66 2.16 -7.81 0.82
C PHE A 66 0.76 -8.13 0.26
N ALA A 67 0.52 -9.37 -0.20
CA ALA A 67 -0.77 -9.81 -0.71
C ALA A 67 -1.88 -9.67 0.35
N ALA A 68 -1.60 -10.11 1.58
CA ALA A 68 -2.52 -9.96 2.71
C ALA A 68 -2.78 -8.49 3.06
N ALA A 69 -1.73 -7.66 3.08
CA ALA A 69 -1.85 -6.24 3.37
C ALA A 69 -2.67 -5.49 2.32
N VAL A 70 -2.46 -5.75 1.02
CA VAL A 70 -3.27 -5.17 -0.07
C VAL A 70 -4.73 -5.55 0.09
N THR A 71 -5.03 -6.82 0.35
CA THR A 71 -6.40 -7.32 0.54
C THR A 71 -7.06 -6.71 1.78
N ALA A 72 -6.33 -6.59 2.89
CA ALA A 72 -6.83 -6.00 4.12
C ALA A 72 -7.15 -4.50 3.96
N VAL A 73 -6.26 -3.75 3.30
CA VAL A 73 -6.45 -2.30 3.01
C VAL A 73 -7.65 -2.11 2.09
N HIS A 74 -7.75 -2.90 1.01
CA HIS A 74 -8.92 -2.88 0.12
C HIS A 74 -10.22 -3.06 0.90
N ASN A 75 -10.31 -4.13 1.67
CA ASN A 75 -11.50 -4.46 2.43
C ASN A 75 -11.83 -3.41 3.50
N HIS A 76 -10.81 -2.80 4.12
CA HIS A 76 -11.01 -1.71 5.07
C HIS A 76 -11.70 -0.50 4.40
N VAL A 77 -11.17 -0.03 3.27
CA VAL A 77 -11.73 1.13 2.55
C VAL A 77 -13.09 0.79 1.95
N LEU A 78 -13.26 -0.40 1.37
CA LEU A 78 -14.54 -0.86 0.84
C LEU A 78 -15.61 -0.92 1.91
N ARG A 79 -15.32 -1.43 3.11
CA ARG A 79 -16.27 -1.46 4.23
C ARG A 79 -16.68 -0.06 4.68
N ARG A 80 -15.82 0.95 4.58
CA ARG A 80 -16.21 2.36 4.84
C ARG A 80 -17.24 2.85 3.82
N LEU A 81 -17.10 2.50 2.54
CA LEU A 81 -18.09 2.79 1.49
C LEU A 81 -19.41 2.09 1.76
N LEU A 82 -19.35 0.79 2.12
CA LEU A 82 -20.54 -0.06 2.27
C LEU A 82 -21.34 0.20 3.56
N ARG A 83 -20.66 0.63 4.64
CA ARG A 83 -21.30 0.91 5.95
C ARG A 83 -21.70 2.36 6.14
N GLY A 84 -21.04 3.27 5.42
CA GLY A 84 -21.28 4.72 5.55
C GLY A 84 -22.36 5.22 4.59
N SER A 85 -22.89 6.39 4.90
CA SER A 85 -23.79 7.14 4.00
C SER A 85 -23.02 8.03 3.02
N LYS A 86 -21.75 8.33 3.30
CA LYS A 86 -20.91 9.21 2.48
C LYS A 86 -20.20 8.43 1.37
N ARG A 87 -19.98 9.13 0.26
CA ARG A 87 -19.12 8.62 -0.82
C ARG A 87 -17.67 8.57 -0.33
N VAL A 88 -16.97 7.47 -0.60
CA VAL A 88 -15.53 7.33 -0.35
C VAL A 88 -14.83 7.32 -1.71
N PRO A 89 -14.06 8.37 -2.06
CA PRO A 89 -13.35 8.43 -3.34
C PRO A 89 -12.30 7.32 -3.47
N ALA A 90 -12.03 6.85 -4.68
CA ALA A 90 -10.97 5.86 -4.95
C ALA A 90 -9.58 6.38 -4.53
N ALA A 91 -9.35 7.68 -4.59
CA ALA A 91 -8.13 8.32 -4.11
C ALA A 91 -7.75 7.95 -2.66
N VAL A 92 -8.73 7.66 -1.81
CA VAL A 92 -8.47 7.18 -0.43
C VAL A 92 -7.76 5.83 -0.43
N LEU A 93 -8.17 4.93 -1.34
CA LEU A 93 -7.55 3.62 -1.49
C LEU A 93 -6.17 3.75 -2.17
N GLU A 94 -6.05 4.61 -3.17
CA GLU A 94 -4.80 4.89 -3.88
C GLU A 94 -3.75 5.41 -2.90
N THR A 95 -4.06 6.44 -2.10
CA THR A 95 -3.16 6.96 -1.05
C THR A 95 -2.76 5.89 -0.04
N ALA A 96 -3.71 5.01 0.36
CA ALA A 96 -3.40 3.93 1.29
C ALA A 96 -2.45 2.90 0.68
N TYR A 97 -2.55 2.65 -0.63
CA TYR A 97 -1.61 1.77 -1.33
C TYR A 97 -0.24 2.40 -1.53
N ASP A 98 -0.15 3.70 -1.80
CA ASP A 98 1.13 4.42 -1.85
C ASP A 98 1.88 4.31 -0.52
N GLU A 99 1.16 4.46 0.59
CA GLU A 99 1.73 4.24 1.92
C GLU A 99 2.17 2.79 2.14
N LEU A 100 1.38 1.83 1.67
CA LEU A 100 1.72 0.41 1.77
C LEU A 100 3.00 0.09 0.96
N LEU A 101 3.08 0.57 -0.28
CA LEU A 101 4.24 0.39 -1.15
C LEU A 101 5.51 0.96 -0.52
N ARG A 102 5.43 2.16 0.09
CA ARG A 102 6.57 2.75 0.82
C ARG A 102 7.03 1.87 1.99
N ARG A 103 6.10 1.30 2.75
CA ARG A 103 6.43 0.41 3.89
C ARG A 103 7.11 -0.89 3.47
N PHE A 104 6.79 -1.39 2.28
CA PHE A 104 7.42 -2.58 1.71
C PHE A 104 8.66 -2.26 0.84
N GLY A 105 9.10 -0.99 0.79
CA GLY A 105 10.25 -0.60 0.00
C GLY A 105 10.06 -0.74 -1.52
N VAL A 106 8.80 -0.81 -1.99
CA VAL A 106 8.47 -1.02 -3.42
C VAL A 106 8.31 0.31 -4.16
N HIS A 107 8.33 1.45 -3.48
CA HIS A 107 8.37 2.75 -4.14
C HIS A 107 9.72 2.92 -4.84
N PRO A 108 9.74 3.43 -6.09
CA PRO A 108 10.96 4.02 -6.58
C PRO A 108 11.35 5.09 -5.56
N GLU A 109 12.48 4.91 -4.90
CA GLU A 109 13.09 6.00 -4.16
C GLU A 109 13.08 7.23 -5.09
N PRO A 110 12.73 8.42 -4.58
CA PRO A 110 13.01 9.62 -5.36
C PRO A 110 14.46 9.49 -5.81
N GLU A 111 14.69 9.62 -7.11
CA GLU A 111 16.01 9.49 -7.68
C GLU A 111 17.00 10.20 -6.74
N PRO A 112 17.99 9.48 -6.17
CA PRO A 112 18.89 10.12 -5.23
C PRO A 112 19.42 11.38 -5.94
N PRO A 113 19.41 12.54 -5.30
CA PRO A 113 20.00 13.72 -5.90
C PRO A 113 21.36 13.32 -6.47
N ALA A 114 21.65 13.77 -7.69
CA ALA A 114 22.84 13.37 -8.40
C ALA A 114 24.03 13.34 -7.43
N ALA A 115 24.90 12.36 -7.53
CA ALA A 115 25.97 12.14 -6.56
C ALA A 115 26.78 13.41 -6.23
N ASP A 116 26.73 14.38 -7.13
CA ASP A 116 27.32 15.71 -6.99
C ASP A 116 26.52 16.68 -6.09
N ASP A 117 25.25 16.34 -5.75
CA ASP A 117 24.38 17.22 -4.96
C ASP A 117 24.33 16.86 -3.47
N ILE A 118 24.90 15.72 -3.06
CA ILE A 118 24.94 15.30 -1.66
C ILE A 118 26.38 15.12 -1.21
N VAL A 119 26.75 15.89 -0.19
CA VAL A 119 27.99 15.66 0.57
C VAL A 119 27.65 15.10 1.93
N VAL A 120 28.03 13.85 2.19
CA VAL A 120 27.94 13.24 3.52
C VAL A 120 29.29 13.34 4.19
N ALA A 121 29.37 14.13 5.26
CA ALA A 121 30.58 14.26 6.05
C ALA A 121 30.34 13.83 7.50
N THR A 122 31.24 13.02 8.07
CA THR A 122 31.18 12.57 9.45
C THR A 122 32.22 13.30 10.28
N PHE A 123 31.81 13.83 11.43
CA PHE A 123 32.66 14.55 12.34
C PHE A 123 32.61 13.95 13.75
N PRO A 124 33.72 13.99 14.53
CA PRO A 124 33.68 13.61 15.91
C PRO A 124 32.63 14.44 16.68
N ARG A 125 31.84 13.81 17.53
CA ARG A 125 30.74 14.46 18.29
C ARG A 125 31.16 15.70 19.09
N ARG A 126 32.45 15.80 19.46
CA ARG A 126 33.00 16.92 20.24
C ARG A 126 33.70 17.99 19.41
N MET A 127 33.60 17.91 18.06
CA MET A 127 34.23 18.93 17.21
C MET A 127 33.48 20.26 17.32
N PRO A 128 34.20 21.39 17.54
CA PRO A 128 33.57 22.70 17.61
C PRO A 128 32.83 23.06 16.30
N PRO A 129 31.68 23.73 16.36
CA PRO A 129 30.89 24.08 15.15
C PRO A 129 31.68 24.90 14.13
N ALA A 130 32.58 25.79 14.55
CA ALA A 130 33.42 26.56 13.66
C ALA A 130 34.41 25.70 12.85
N GLU A 131 34.92 24.63 13.46
CA GLU A 131 35.80 23.67 12.78
C GLU A 131 35.03 22.81 11.78
N VAL A 132 33.79 22.42 12.12
CA VAL A 132 32.88 21.72 11.21
C VAL A 132 32.60 22.59 9.98
N ALA A 133 32.22 23.85 10.18
CA ALA A 133 31.97 24.80 9.07
C ALA A 133 33.18 25.02 8.17
N ARG A 134 34.37 25.12 8.74
CA ARG A 134 35.62 25.26 8.00
C ARG A 134 35.88 24.04 7.09
N ARG A 135 35.72 22.81 7.62
CA ARG A 135 35.94 21.59 6.86
C ARG A 135 34.89 21.36 5.77
N LEU A 136 33.63 21.70 6.04
CA LEU A 136 32.59 21.67 5.00
C LEU A 136 32.86 22.69 3.89
N GLY A 137 33.37 23.89 4.22
CA GLY A 137 33.72 24.91 3.24
C GLY A 137 34.89 24.53 2.30
N SER A 138 35.75 23.59 2.71
CA SER A 138 36.86 23.06 1.91
C SER A 138 36.48 21.90 0.97
N LEU A 139 35.22 21.45 0.98
CA LEU A 139 34.71 20.39 0.10
C LEU A 139 34.05 20.94 -1.17
N ARG A 140 34.14 22.23 -1.42
CA ARG A 140 33.65 22.88 -2.64
C ARG A 140 34.71 22.87 -3.73
#